data_29ae7898d771c3bddea519b1bc4c38c5
#
_entry.id   29ae7898d771c3bddea519b1bc4c38c5
#
_cell.length_a   1.000
_cell.length_b   1.000
_cell.length_c   1.000
_cell.angle_alpha   90.00
_cell.angle_beta   90.00
_cell.angle_gamma   90.00
#
_symmetry.space_group_name_H-M   'P 1'
#
loop_
_entity.id
_entity.type
_entity.pdbx_description
1 polymer ?
#
loop_
_entity_poly.entity_id
_entity_poly.type
_entity_poly.pdbx_seq_one_letter_code
_entity_poly.pdbx_strand_id
1 'polypeptide(L)'
;MTLAPSFARALRITARPTSQPPSRWVVVSSRQRRQSHRKVDGNGGEDYTRVKHQPDANAHPSHAIPDDVVPPPHDAKRKKKPVALLLAYVGGAYKGNTHNSQGPRGDTVDDHIEDALFAWGGILLPNYRSRGLQRLKWSRSSRTDKGVSSLCTVVSLRAEIDPEVWDADAEARETAKEITKLLPNDIACFAVYNTPKSFQARRECIMRTYEYLLPARVLDAELEGGEARIEAFQNALRAFEGAHPFHNYTKRSQYTRKAKSTFSPKLRDARGRLAWEGQEGATMDSGSNLDDEIESDSEESDGDEEGDVGDIATDDGDSSFPEHVGNRRNGTYWLFGSDPNDKIGPSHFRRIHSFTASSVIERMEITAEDGSTTTMSEPFVRVSVRGESFMLYQIRKMIATAVAVSLGYVPLEFLPASLSRPCRAAMPLAPASTLYLYDVEFMKFRVNLDESQPNRLEKLVPSDAVRADLARFQREKLEPALAPSLLNDEWDLFKENLAQGNITEDVATPILEAYAAYRANRDEAHARQDAEAAAAAAAAASADA
;
A
#
# COMPACT_ATOMS: atom_id res chain seq x y z
N MET A 1 23.71 -40.88 30.66
CA MET A 1 22.43 -40.77 31.38
C MET A 1 21.60 -39.72 30.66
N THR A 2 20.68 -40.23 29.94
CA THR A 2 19.67 -39.59 29.11
C THR A 2 18.68 -38.79 29.97
N LEU A 3 18.44 -37.55 29.63
CA LEU A 3 17.17 -36.91 29.95
C LEU A 3 16.61 -36.25 28.67
N ALA A 4 15.46 -36.77 28.36
CA ALA A 4 14.70 -36.58 27.15
C ALA A 4 13.95 -35.22 27.08
N PRO A 5 13.43 -34.85 25.91
CA PRO A 5 12.79 -33.60 25.66
C PRO A 5 11.30 -33.65 26.02
N SER A 6 10.85 -32.78 26.88
CA SER A 6 9.44 -32.69 27.24
C SER A 6 9.11 -31.25 27.62
N PHE A 7 8.95 -30.35 26.63
CA PHE A 7 8.24 -29.08 26.83
C PHE A 7 7.76 -28.44 25.51
N ALA A 8 7.57 -29.23 24.46
CA ALA A 8 6.99 -28.75 23.19
C ALA A 8 5.51 -29.19 23.05
N ARG A 9 4.71 -29.10 24.13
CA ARG A 9 3.31 -29.56 24.03
C ARG A 9 2.34 -28.83 24.96
N ALA A 10 2.31 -27.54 24.88
CA ALA A 10 1.20 -26.78 25.47
C ALA A 10 1.18 -25.33 24.97
N LEU A 11 0.94 -25.09 23.71
CA LEU A 11 0.39 -23.81 23.22
C LEU A 11 0.02 -23.98 21.74
N ARG A 12 -0.82 -24.99 21.45
CA ARG A 12 -1.73 -24.87 20.32
C ARG A 12 -2.87 -24.00 20.82
N ILE A 13 -2.67 -22.69 20.83
CA ILE A 13 -3.76 -21.77 20.74
C ILE A 13 -4.24 -21.91 19.29
N THR A 14 -5.22 -22.77 19.09
CA THR A 14 -6.05 -22.72 17.90
C THR A 14 -6.83 -21.41 18.00
N ALA A 15 -6.24 -20.32 17.56
CA ALA A 15 -7.01 -19.16 17.14
C ALA A 15 -7.85 -19.63 15.96
N ARG A 16 -9.02 -20.16 16.23
CA ARG A 16 -10.08 -20.21 15.23
C ARG A 16 -10.31 -18.76 14.84
N PRO A 17 -10.27 -18.42 13.56
CA PRO A 17 -10.75 -17.12 13.13
C PRO A 17 -12.22 -17.04 13.53
N THR A 18 -12.54 -16.25 14.54
CA THR A 18 -13.92 -15.90 14.87
C THR A 18 -14.38 -14.86 13.86
N SER A 19 -14.43 -15.22 12.59
CA SER A 19 -15.09 -14.47 11.55
C SER A 19 -16.58 -14.86 11.54
N GLN A 20 -17.27 -14.61 12.63
CA GLN A 20 -18.72 -14.44 12.57
C GLN A 20 -19.01 -12.98 12.92
N PRO A 21 -19.66 -12.25 12.01
CA PRO A 21 -20.18 -10.93 12.35
C PRO A 21 -21.13 -11.05 13.53
N PRO A 22 -21.26 -10.04 14.40
CA PRO A 22 -22.19 -10.09 15.50
C PRO A 22 -23.59 -10.37 14.94
N SER A 23 -24.12 -11.55 15.24
CA SER A 23 -25.43 -12.02 14.80
C SER A 23 -26.53 -11.28 15.57
N ARG A 24 -26.79 -10.02 15.19
CA ARG A 24 -28.01 -9.30 15.57
C ARG A 24 -28.45 -8.36 14.46
N TRP A 25 -28.67 -8.92 13.32
CA TRP A 25 -29.64 -8.33 12.40
C TRP A 25 -31.02 -8.80 12.88
N VAL A 26 -31.86 -7.87 13.27
CA VAL A 26 -33.25 -8.20 13.64
C VAL A 26 -33.96 -8.62 12.36
N VAL A 27 -34.04 -9.92 12.14
CA VAL A 27 -34.87 -10.50 11.08
C VAL A 27 -36.31 -10.41 11.53
N VAL A 28 -37.07 -9.45 11.03
CA VAL A 28 -38.54 -9.44 11.14
C VAL A 28 -39.06 -10.14 9.90
N SER A 29 -39.41 -11.41 10.08
CA SER A 29 -40.12 -12.16 9.07
C SER A 29 -41.59 -11.71 9.05
N SER A 30 -42.01 -11.02 7.99
CA SER A 30 -43.41 -10.82 7.69
C SER A 30 -43.69 -11.22 6.24
N ARG A 31 -44.30 -12.40 6.08
CA ARG A 31 -45.02 -12.74 4.85
C ARG A 31 -46.21 -11.80 4.74
N GLN A 32 -46.19 -10.84 3.83
CA GLN A 32 -47.40 -10.23 3.31
C GLN A 32 -47.29 -9.92 1.82
N ARG A 33 -48.39 -10.23 1.14
CA ARG A 33 -48.63 -10.27 -0.29
C ARG A 33 -48.47 -8.90 -0.97
N ARG A 34 -48.01 -8.96 -2.22
CA ARG A 34 -48.07 -7.89 -3.22
C ARG A 34 -49.48 -7.34 -3.39
N GLN A 35 -49.67 -6.05 -3.26
CA GLN A 35 -50.66 -5.30 -4.00
C GLN A 35 -50.07 -3.97 -4.46
N SER A 36 -50.12 -3.77 -5.76
CA SER A 36 -49.71 -2.57 -6.46
C SER A 36 -50.80 -1.50 -6.35
N HIS A 37 -50.49 -0.35 -5.77
CA HIS A 37 -51.25 0.87 -6.06
C HIS A 37 -50.30 2.07 -6.16
N ARG A 38 -50.30 2.69 -7.35
CA ARG A 38 -49.74 4.02 -7.58
C ARG A 38 -50.62 5.02 -6.86
N LYS A 39 -50.03 5.83 -5.95
CA LYS A 39 -50.52 7.16 -5.62
C LYS A 39 -49.33 8.13 -5.69
N VAL A 40 -49.51 9.13 -6.50
CA VAL A 40 -48.62 10.28 -6.60
C VAL A 40 -49.17 11.31 -5.62
N ASP A 41 -48.50 11.54 -4.51
CA ASP A 41 -48.79 12.67 -3.63
C ASP A 41 -47.72 13.71 -3.86
N GLY A 42 -48.18 14.92 -4.19
CA GLY A 42 -47.38 16.03 -4.60
C GLY A 42 -46.65 16.74 -3.43
N ASN A 43 -45.64 16.12 -2.89
CA ASN A 43 -44.61 16.79 -2.12
C ASN A 43 -43.26 16.11 -2.44
N GLY A 44 -42.33 16.89 -3.00
CA GLY A 44 -41.10 16.40 -3.61
C GLY A 44 -40.08 15.72 -2.70
N GLY A 45 -40.50 14.70 -1.96
CA GLY A 45 -39.63 13.75 -1.30
C GLY A 45 -39.43 12.56 -2.25
N GLU A 46 -38.29 12.43 -2.83
CA GLU A 46 -37.91 11.24 -3.59
C GLU A 46 -37.99 10.02 -2.67
N ASP A 47 -38.87 9.08 -3.00
CA ASP A 47 -38.98 7.79 -2.33
C ASP A 47 -37.73 6.93 -2.64
N TYR A 48 -36.73 6.99 -1.79
CA TYR A 48 -35.46 6.28 -1.90
C TYR A 48 -35.59 4.75 -1.81
N THR A 49 -36.79 4.21 -1.57
CA THR A 49 -37.02 2.76 -1.44
C THR A 49 -37.13 2.04 -2.79
N ARG A 50 -37.12 2.75 -3.93
CA ARG A 50 -37.49 2.22 -5.24
C ARG A 50 -36.47 2.40 -6.36
N VAL A 51 -35.22 2.65 -6.07
CA VAL A 51 -34.19 2.69 -7.12
C VAL A 51 -33.81 1.27 -7.50
N LYS A 52 -34.11 0.87 -8.74
CA LYS A 52 -33.62 -0.39 -9.32
C LYS A 52 -32.09 -0.34 -9.31
N HIS A 53 -31.49 -1.06 -8.37
CA HIS A 53 -30.07 -1.32 -8.37
C HIS A 53 -29.75 -2.12 -9.63
N GLN A 54 -28.88 -1.60 -10.49
CA GLN A 54 -28.27 -2.43 -11.53
C GLN A 54 -26.99 -3.01 -10.90
N PRO A 55 -26.99 -4.29 -10.52
CA PRO A 55 -25.78 -4.93 -10.06
C PRO A 55 -24.72 -4.91 -11.17
N ASP A 56 -23.46 -4.88 -10.82
CA ASP A 56 -22.38 -5.13 -11.76
C ASP A 56 -22.58 -6.55 -12.31
N ALA A 57 -22.75 -6.68 -13.63
CA ALA A 57 -23.04 -7.95 -14.29
C ALA A 57 -21.94 -9.01 -14.06
N ASN A 58 -20.73 -8.57 -13.64
CA ASN A 58 -19.58 -9.42 -13.37
C ASN A 58 -19.26 -9.55 -11.87
N ALA A 59 -20.04 -8.93 -10.97
CA ALA A 59 -19.77 -9.02 -9.54
C ALA A 59 -20.17 -10.39 -8.98
N HIS A 60 -19.41 -10.83 -7.96
CA HIS A 60 -19.75 -12.05 -7.22
C HIS A 60 -21.16 -11.93 -6.63
N PRO A 61 -22.00 -13.02 -6.62
CA PRO A 61 -23.37 -12.96 -6.12
C PRO A 61 -23.55 -12.39 -4.71
N SER A 62 -22.55 -12.53 -3.84
CA SER A 62 -22.59 -11.97 -2.47
C SER A 62 -22.57 -10.45 -2.41
N HIS A 63 -22.27 -9.75 -3.52
CA HIS A 63 -22.36 -8.30 -3.62
C HIS A 63 -23.75 -7.78 -3.95
N ALA A 64 -24.68 -8.66 -4.28
CA ALA A 64 -26.08 -8.29 -4.41
C ALA A 64 -26.63 -7.85 -3.04
N ILE A 65 -27.49 -6.84 -3.04
CA ILE A 65 -28.18 -6.44 -1.81
C ILE A 65 -29.26 -7.51 -1.53
N PRO A 66 -29.22 -8.18 -0.35
CA PRO A 66 -30.26 -9.11 0.04
C PRO A 66 -31.65 -8.42 0.07
N ASP A 67 -32.70 -9.13 -0.29
CA ASP A 67 -34.08 -8.58 -0.35
C ASP A 67 -34.62 -8.15 1.02
N ASP A 68 -34.01 -8.62 2.10
CA ASP A 68 -34.37 -8.36 3.50
C ASP A 68 -33.57 -7.21 4.13
N VAL A 69 -32.68 -6.58 3.39
CA VAL A 69 -31.92 -5.44 3.89
C VAL A 69 -32.84 -4.24 4.09
N VAL A 70 -32.98 -3.83 5.35
CA VAL A 70 -33.74 -2.65 5.73
C VAL A 70 -32.77 -1.50 5.95
N PRO A 71 -32.88 -0.38 5.22
CA PRO A 71 -32.05 0.78 5.47
C PRO A 71 -32.33 1.36 6.87
N PRO A 72 -31.32 1.93 7.56
CA PRO A 72 -31.56 2.62 8.81
C PRO A 72 -32.54 3.80 8.61
N PRO A 73 -33.27 4.21 9.65
CA PRO A 73 -34.20 5.34 9.57
C PRO A 73 -33.48 6.60 9.11
N HIS A 74 -34.12 7.33 8.20
CA HIS A 74 -33.57 8.58 7.69
C HIS A 74 -33.56 9.64 8.81
N ASP A 75 -32.39 10.19 9.09
CA ASP A 75 -32.22 11.34 10.00
C ASP A 75 -32.19 12.63 9.16
N ALA A 76 -33.19 13.49 9.35
CA ALA A 76 -33.33 14.76 8.64
C ALA A 76 -32.18 15.77 8.89
N LYS A 77 -31.39 15.61 9.96
CA LYS A 77 -30.22 16.43 10.24
C LYS A 77 -29.04 16.08 9.35
N ARG A 78 -28.97 14.85 8.88
CA ARG A 78 -27.87 14.38 8.06
C ARG A 78 -27.92 15.00 6.67
N LYS A 79 -26.74 15.42 6.20
CA LYS A 79 -26.53 16.00 4.87
C LYS A 79 -25.35 15.32 4.20
N LYS A 80 -25.40 15.19 2.88
CA LYS A 80 -24.29 14.63 2.10
C LYS A 80 -23.08 15.53 2.18
N LYS A 81 -22.03 15.09 2.87
CA LYS A 81 -20.78 15.82 3.06
C LYS A 81 -19.57 15.02 2.57
N PRO A 82 -18.53 15.69 2.05
CA PRO A 82 -17.24 15.06 1.84
C PRO A 82 -16.56 14.86 3.20
N VAL A 83 -16.16 13.63 3.48
CA VAL A 83 -15.53 13.23 4.75
C VAL A 83 -14.26 12.43 4.49
N ALA A 84 -13.39 12.39 5.49
CA ALA A 84 -12.27 11.46 5.55
C ALA A 84 -12.28 10.72 6.89
N LEU A 85 -12.26 9.40 6.83
CA LEU A 85 -12.19 8.51 7.99
C LEU A 85 -10.74 8.15 8.23
N LEU A 86 -10.26 8.29 9.47
CA LEU A 86 -8.98 7.76 9.92
C LEU A 86 -9.22 6.39 10.56
N LEU A 87 -8.60 5.37 10.02
CA LEU A 87 -8.86 3.97 10.34
C LEU A 87 -7.55 3.23 10.67
N ALA A 88 -7.65 2.27 11.59
CA ALA A 88 -6.65 1.23 11.75
C ALA A 88 -7.29 -0.15 11.65
N TYR A 89 -6.50 -1.15 11.24
CA TYR A 89 -6.96 -2.54 11.16
C TYR A 89 -5.81 -3.54 11.23
N VAL A 90 -6.13 -4.74 11.70
CA VAL A 90 -5.28 -5.93 11.63
C VAL A 90 -5.60 -6.68 10.34
N GLY A 91 -4.63 -6.76 9.42
CA GLY A 91 -4.84 -7.26 8.06
C GLY A 91 -4.92 -8.77 7.89
N GLY A 92 -4.49 -9.55 8.90
CA GLY A 92 -4.28 -10.99 8.79
C GLY A 92 -5.48 -11.81 8.31
N ALA A 93 -6.70 -11.36 8.59
CA ALA A 93 -7.93 -12.03 8.16
C ALA A 93 -8.41 -11.60 6.75
N TYR A 94 -7.82 -10.57 6.15
CA TYR A 94 -8.34 -9.94 4.93
C TYR A 94 -7.45 -10.20 3.72
N LYS A 95 -8.09 -10.29 2.54
CA LYS A 95 -7.43 -10.36 1.23
C LYS A 95 -7.02 -8.96 0.72
N GLY A 96 -6.53 -8.12 1.62
CA GLY A 96 -6.19 -6.73 1.37
C GLY A 96 -7.29 -5.75 1.79
N ASN A 97 -7.02 -4.46 1.63
CA ASN A 97 -7.99 -3.44 2.03
C ASN A 97 -8.96 -3.04 0.92
N THR A 98 -8.65 -3.34 -0.34
CA THR A 98 -9.43 -2.88 -1.49
C THR A 98 -10.59 -3.83 -1.78
N HIS A 99 -11.78 -3.26 -1.96
CA HIS A 99 -12.95 -3.99 -2.41
C HIS A 99 -12.67 -4.85 -3.65
N ASN A 100 -13.07 -6.11 -3.63
CA ASN A 100 -12.92 -7.08 -4.72
C ASN A 100 -14.29 -7.53 -5.21
N SER A 101 -14.73 -7.04 -6.38
CA SER A 101 -16.03 -7.39 -6.96
C SER A 101 -16.12 -8.85 -7.43
N GLN A 102 -14.98 -9.52 -7.64
CA GLN A 102 -14.90 -10.91 -8.14
C GLN A 102 -14.80 -11.93 -7.01
N GLY A 103 -14.55 -11.49 -5.78
CA GLY A 103 -14.44 -12.34 -4.60
C GLY A 103 -15.68 -12.32 -3.71
N PRO A 104 -15.74 -13.20 -2.70
CA PRO A 104 -16.77 -13.14 -1.67
C PRO A 104 -16.74 -11.80 -0.94
N ARG A 105 -17.92 -11.27 -0.58
CA ARG A 105 -18.00 -10.08 0.26
C ARG A 105 -17.59 -10.40 1.69
N GLY A 106 -16.93 -9.43 2.33
CA GLY A 106 -16.35 -9.58 3.66
C GLY A 106 -14.89 -10.06 3.66
N ASP A 107 -14.32 -10.33 2.49
CA ASP A 107 -12.93 -10.70 2.36
C ASP A 107 -11.98 -9.49 2.46
N THR A 108 -12.50 -8.25 2.34
CA THR A 108 -11.69 -7.03 2.34
C THR A 108 -12.12 -6.04 3.42
N VAL A 109 -11.19 -5.19 3.84
CA VAL A 109 -11.46 -4.14 4.84
C VAL A 109 -12.51 -3.14 4.35
N ASP A 110 -12.49 -2.78 3.05
CA ASP A 110 -13.48 -1.87 2.45
C ASP A 110 -14.91 -2.40 2.55
N ASP A 111 -15.11 -3.72 2.44
CA ASP A 111 -16.44 -4.33 2.56
C ASP A 111 -17.05 -4.08 3.95
N HIS A 112 -16.25 -4.26 4.99
CA HIS A 112 -16.67 -4.04 6.37
C HIS A 112 -16.92 -2.57 6.69
N ILE A 113 -16.07 -1.67 6.14
CA ILE A 113 -16.27 -0.23 6.31
C ILE A 113 -17.56 0.22 5.60
N GLU A 114 -17.84 -0.29 4.39
CA GLU A 114 -19.06 0.01 3.66
C GLU A 114 -20.30 -0.47 4.43
N ASP A 115 -20.28 -1.70 4.95
CA ASP A 115 -21.37 -2.27 5.73
C ASP A 115 -21.61 -1.49 7.03
N ALA A 116 -20.55 -1.13 7.74
CA ALA A 116 -20.67 -0.32 8.96
C ALA A 116 -21.22 1.07 8.68
N LEU A 117 -20.76 1.74 7.62
CA LEU A 117 -21.26 3.06 7.23
C LEU A 117 -22.71 3.01 6.76
N PHE A 118 -23.12 1.95 6.09
CA PHE A 118 -24.52 1.73 5.73
C PHE A 118 -25.39 1.54 6.97
N ALA A 119 -24.98 0.66 7.88
CA ALA A 119 -25.70 0.42 9.15
C ALA A 119 -25.75 1.66 10.04
N TRP A 120 -24.72 2.50 10.01
CA TRP A 120 -24.70 3.80 10.73
C TRP A 120 -25.60 4.86 10.07
N GLY A 121 -26.03 4.65 8.80
CA GLY A 121 -26.81 5.61 8.01
C GLY A 121 -25.97 6.65 7.26
N GLY A 122 -24.67 6.45 7.17
CA GLY A 122 -23.76 7.28 6.38
C GLY A 122 -23.78 7.00 4.87
N ILE A 123 -24.31 5.84 4.47
CA ILE A 123 -24.49 5.44 3.09
C ILE A 123 -25.96 5.10 2.86
N LEU A 124 -26.59 5.74 1.87
CA LEU A 124 -27.96 5.46 1.51
C LEU A 124 -28.05 4.18 0.64
N LEU A 125 -29.17 3.46 0.75
CA LEU A 125 -29.42 2.22 0.02
C LEU A 125 -29.11 2.28 -1.50
N PRO A 126 -29.40 3.35 -2.24
CA PRO A 126 -29.04 3.44 -3.67
C PRO A 126 -27.54 3.48 -3.97
N ASN A 127 -26.72 3.77 -2.96
CA ASN A 127 -25.25 3.84 -3.07
C ASN A 127 -24.55 2.66 -2.39
N TYR A 128 -25.27 1.88 -1.60
CA TYR A 128 -24.76 0.71 -0.90
C TYR A 128 -24.51 -0.43 -1.88
N ARG A 129 -23.37 -1.09 -1.77
CA ARG A 129 -22.91 -2.13 -2.71
C ARG A 129 -22.96 -1.70 -4.18
N SER A 130 -22.80 -0.40 -4.43
CA SER A 130 -22.74 0.15 -5.78
C SER A 130 -21.36 -0.10 -6.40
N ARG A 131 -21.29 -0.19 -7.74
CA ARG A 131 -20.10 -0.45 -8.56
C ARG A 131 -18.82 0.14 -7.94
N GLY A 132 -17.99 -0.70 -7.29
CA GLY A 132 -16.67 -0.34 -6.79
C GLY A 132 -16.63 0.90 -5.89
N LEU A 133 -17.74 1.29 -5.21
CA LEU A 133 -17.83 2.48 -4.36
C LEU A 133 -17.66 3.82 -5.10
N GLN A 134 -17.70 3.82 -6.44
CA GLN A 134 -17.45 5.01 -7.27
C GLN A 134 -18.46 6.13 -7.02
N ARG A 135 -19.73 5.79 -6.77
CA ARG A 135 -20.79 6.79 -6.51
C ARG A 135 -20.53 7.59 -5.23
N LEU A 136 -19.81 6.99 -4.28
CA LEU A 136 -19.42 7.64 -3.04
C LEU A 136 -18.15 8.47 -3.19
N LYS A 137 -17.50 8.47 -4.35
CA LYS A 137 -16.16 9.04 -4.55
C LYS A 137 -15.12 8.48 -3.56
N TRP A 138 -15.22 7.19 -3.31
CA TRP A 138 -14.34 6.46 -2.41
C TRP A 138 -12.89 6.54 -2.86
N SER A 139 -12.00 6.91 -1.96
CA SER A 139 -10.57 6.99 -2.23
C SER A 139 -9.78 6.73 -0.95
N ARG A 140 -8.73 5.94 -1.03
CA ARG A 140 -7.90 5.59 0.14
C ARG A 140 -6.48 6.11 -0.01
N SER A 141 -5.82 6.43 1.13
CA SER A 141 -4.46 6.97 1.16
C SER A 141 -3.43 5.98 0.63
N SER A 142 -3.62 4.69 0.89
CA SER A 142 -2.79 3.61 0.39
C SER A 142 -3.58 2.32 0.20
N ARG A 143 -3.16 1.48 -0.74
CA ARG A 143 -3.59 0.08 -0.83
C ARG A 143 -2.64 -0.74 0.04
N THR A 144 -3.19 -1.76 0.69
CA THR A 144 -2.43 -2.78 1.41
C THR A 144 -2.74 -4.14 0.80
N ASP A 145 -1.71 -4.96 0.66
CA ASP A 145 -1.81 -6.31 0.13
C ASP A 145 -2.52 -7.25 1.12
N LYS A 146 -2.84 -8.47 0.69
CA LYS A 146 -3.37 -9.55 1.53
C LYS A 146 -2.50 -9.72 2.78
N GLY A 147 -3.13 -9.75 3.94
CA GLY A 147 -2.47 -9.94 5.23
C GLY A 147 -1.76 -8.71 5.80
N VAL A 148 -1.62 -7.62 5.04
CA VAL A 148 -0.94 -6.40 5.48
C VAL A 148 -1.87 -5.54 6.34
N SER A 149 -1.41 -5.17 7.53
CA SER A 149 -2.14 -4.35 8.49
C SER A 149 -1.95 -2.85 8.25
N SER A 150 -2.73 -2.03 8.95
CA SER A 150 -2.55 -0.57 8.96
C SER A 150 -2.86 0.03 10.31
N LEU A 151 -1.99 0.90 10.81
CA LEU A 151 -2.24 1.72 11.97
C LEU A 151 -2.89 3.05 11.59
N CYS A 152 -2.62 3.58 10.40
CA CYS A 152 -3.06 4.90 9.98
C CYS A 152 -3.44 4.91 8.49
N THR A 153 -4.66 4.47 8.18
CA THR A 153 -5.21 4.58 6.82
C THR A 153 -6.29 5.64 6.76
N VAL A 154 -6.33 6.43 5.69
CA VAL A 154 -7.38 7.42 5.49
C VAL A 154 -8.23 7.03 4.28
N VAL A 155 -9.54 6.95 4.49
CA VAL A 155 -10.54 6.72 3.44
C VAL A 155 -11.39 7.97 3.30
N SER A 156 -11.40 8.59 2.11
CA SER A 156 -12.27 9.73 1.81
C SER A 156 -13.47 9.28 0.97
N LEU A 157 -14.64 9.83 1.29
CA LEU A 157 -15.89 9.52 0.59
C LEU A 157 -16.90 10.66 0.75
N ARG A 158 -18.08 10.49 0.16
CA ARG A 158 -19.26 11.32 0.44
C ARG A 158 -20.24 10.52 1.29
N ALA A 159 -20.44 10.95 2.53
CA ALA A 159 -21.32 10.30 3.49
C ALA A 159 -22.44 11.24 3.94
N GLU A 160 -23.56 10.67 4.38
CA GLU A 160 -24.65 11.37 5.05
C GLU A 160 -24.26 11.51 6.54
N ILE A 161 -24.02 12.75 7.00
CA ILE A 161 -23.58 13.06 8.36
C ILE A 161 -24.21 14.36 8.83
N ASP A 162 -24.50 14.46 10.12
CA ASP A 162 -24.87 15.71 10.74
C ASP A 162 -23.65 16.65 10.77
N PRO A 163 -23.69 17.82 10.10
CA PRO A 163 -22.54 18.71 10.09
C PRO A 163 -22.24 19.34 11.46
N GLU A 164 -23.16 19.35 12.41
CA GLU A 164 -22.96 19.92 13.75
C GLU A 164 -21.96 19.10 14.59
N VAL A 165 -21.65 17.84 14.20
CA VAL A 165 -20.66 17.01 14.92
C VAL A 165 -19.27 17.67 14.96
N TRP A 166 -18.93 18.51 13.97
CA TRP A 166 -17.64 19.21 13.90
C TRP A 166 -17.61 20.53 14.67
N ASP A 167 -18.75 21.03 15.16
CA ASP A 167 -18.79 22.26 15.94
C ASP A 167 -18.14 22.09 17.32
N ALA A 168 -18.26 20.88 17.88
CA ALA A 168 -17.67 20.53 19.17
C ALA A 168 -16.29 19.87 19.05
N ASP A 169 -16.06 19.08 18.01
CA ASP A 169 -14.83 18.31 17.81
C ASP A 169 -14.49 18.21 16.32
N ALA A 170 -13.42 18.88 15.88
CA ALA A 170 -12.96 18.87 14.48
C ALA A 170 -12.67 17.47 13.92
N GLU A 171 -12.45 16.50 14.78
CA GLU A 171 -12.18 15.10 14.46
C GLU A 171 -13.42 14.20 14.60
N ALA A 172 -14.54 14.73 15.08
CA ALA A 172 -15.80 14.03 15.32
C ALA A 172 -15.60 12.63 15.95
N ARG A 173 -14.82 12.55 17.03
CA ARG A 173 -14.38 11.29 17.66
C ARG A 173 -15.54 10.46 18.21
N GLU A 174 -16.62 11.09 18.69
CA GLU A 174 -17.80 10.33 19.12
C GLU A 174 -18.47 9.62 17.94
N THR A 175 -18.59 10.29 16.79
CA THR A 175 -19.05 9.67 15.54
C THR A 175 -18.12 8.51 15.11
N ALA A 176 -16.82 8.68 15.24
CA ALA A 176 -15.86 7.62 14.94
C ALA A 176 -16.04 6.40 15.86
N LYS A 177 -16.34 6.61 17.14
CA LYS A 177 -16.67 5.53 18.10
C LYS A 177 -17.97 4.81 17.73
N GLU A 178 -19.00 5.55 17.28
CA GLU A 178 -20.26 4.94 16.82
C GLU A 178 -20.01 4.02 15.62
N ILE A 179 -19.24 4.48 14.64
CA ILE A 179 -18.84 3.67 13.47
C ILE A 179 -18.04 2.44 13.92
N THR A 180 -17.10 2.61 14.85
CA THR A 180 -16.27 1.51 15.38
C THR A 180 -17.11 0.40 16.01
N LYS A 181 -18.20 0.72 16.70
CA LYS A 181 -19.11 -0.28 17.30
C LYS A 181 -19.78 -1.18 16.24
N LEU A 182 -19.82 -0.77 14.98
CA LEU A 182 -20.41 -1.50 13.86
C LEU A 182 -19.37 -2.24 13.02
N LEU A 183 -18.09 -2.01 13.30
CA LEU A 183 -16.97 -2.67 12.64
C LEU A 183 -16.58 -3.96 13.38
N PRO A 184 -15.91 -4.91 12.70
CA PRO A 184 -15.24 -6.01 13.37
C PRO A 184 -14.21 -5.53 14.39
N ASN A 185 -13.91 -6.34 15.41
CA ASN A 185 -13.01 -5.96 16.51
C ASN A 185 -11.57 -5.64 16.09
N ASP A 186 -11.17 -6.06 14.92
CA ASP A 186 -9.86 -5.85 14.31
C ASP A 186 -9.80 -4.63 13.38
N ILE A 187 -10.92 -3.89 13.23
CA ILE A 187 -10.98 -2.61 12.50
C ILE A 187 -11.53 -1.52 13.43
N ALA A 188 -10.91 -0.35 13.45
CA ALA A 188 -11.38 0.79 14.25
C ALA A 188 -11.30 2.10 13.47
N CYS A 189 -12.27 2.98 13.69
CA CYS A 189 -12.30 4.36 13.23
C CYS A 189 -11.94 5.29 14.40
N PHE A 190 -11.01 6.22 14.20
CA PHE A 190 -10.49 7.13 15.24
C PHE A 190 -10.93 8.57 15.06
N ALA A 191 -11.18 8.97 13.82
CA ALA A 191 -11.64 10.32 13.50
C ALA A 191 -12.47 10.33 12.21
N VAL A 192 -13.41 11.30 12.13
CA VAL A 192 -14.17 11.63 10.93
C VAL A 192 -13.95 13.10 10.62
N TYR A 193 -13.12 13.40 9.65
CA TYR A 193 -12.78 14.76 9.27
C TYR A 193 -13.75 15.35 8.24
N ASN A 194 -14.12 16.63 8.41
CA ASN A 194 -14.74 17.40 7.34
C ASN A 194 -13.68 17.80 6.32
N THR A 195 -13.91 17.54 5.04
CA THR A 195 -12.93 17.82 3.97
C THR A 195 -13.51 18.70 2.87
N PRO A 196 -12.68 19.38 2.07
CA PRO A 196 -13.13 20.04 0.85
C PRO A 196 -13.74 19.03 -0.15
N LYS A 197 -14.67 19.50 -1.00
CA LYS A 197 -15.33 18.67 -2.02
C LYS A 197 -14.37 18.02 -3.01
N SER A 198 -13.21 18.65 -3.24
CA SER A 198 -12.14 18.17 -4.14
C SER A 198 -11.18 17.19 -3.49
N PHE A 199 -11.23 17.02 -2.16
CA PHE A 199 -10.29 16.16 -1.44
C PHE A 199 -10.44 14.70 -1.86
N GLN A 200 -9.31 14.07 -2.14
CA GLN A 200 -9.20 12.64 -2.44
C GLN A 200 -7.98 12.08 -1.69
N ALA A 201 -8.21 11.16 -0.77
CA ALA A 201 -7.16 10.61 0.08
C ALA A 201 -5.95 10.09 -0.71
N ARG A 202 -6.15 9.44 -1.87
CA ARG A 202 -5.06 8.94 -2.72
C ARG A 202 -4.17 10.05 -3.28
N ARG A 203 -4.79 11.14 -3.78
CA ARG A 203 -4.09 12.22 -4.50
C ARG A 203 -3.43 13.21 -3.56
N GLU A 204 -4.06 13.47 -2.42
CA GLU A 204 -3.60 14.47 -1.45
C GLU A 204 -2.61 13.89 -0.43
N CYS A 205 -2.48 12.56 -0.36
CA CYS A 205 -1.49 11.88 0.46
C CYS A 205 -0.11 12.02 -0.20
N ILE A 206 0.78 12.77 0.45
CA ILE A 206 2.12 13.08 -0.05
C ILE A 206 3.20 12.14 0.48
N MET A 207 2.96 11.50 1.64
CA MET A 207 3.94 10.64 2.26
C MET A 207 3.26 9.45 2.93
N ARG A 208 3.92 8.30 2.88
CA ARG A 208 3.52 7.05 3.55
C ARG A 208 4.73 6.50 4.28
N THR A 209 4.51 6.14 5.54
CA THR A 209 5.51 5.43 6.35
C THR A 209 4.99 4.03 6.62
N TYR A 210 5.79 3.04 6.31
CA TYR A 210 5.52 1.64 6.64
C TYR A 210 6.54 1.15 7.65
N GLU A 211 6.10 0.27 8.52
CA GLU A 211 6.96 -0.50 9.39
C GLU A 211 6.86 -1.99 9.07
N TYR A 212 7.96 -2.68 9.32
CA TYR A 212 8.10 -4.11 9.11
C TYR A 212 8.91 -4.71 10.27
N LEU A 213 8.36 -5.76 10.87
CA LEU A 213 9.03 -6.46 11.95
C LEU A 213 9.75 -7.68 11.36
N LEU A 214 11.07 -7.61 11.29
CA LEU A 214 11.92 -8.67 10.74
C LEU A 214 12.47 -9.52 11.89
N PRO A 215 12.14 -10.84 11.99
CA PRO A 215 12.71 -11.68 13.05
C PRO A 215 14.24 -11.65 13.01
N ALA A 216 14.87 -11.48 14.17
CA ALA A 216 16.33 -11.33 14.28
C ALA A 216 17.09 -12.56 13.76
N ARG A 217 16.48 -13.76 13.86
CA ARG A 217 17.03 -15.01 13.33
C ARG A 217 17.20 -15.00 11.80
N VAL A 218 16.41 -14.21 11.08
CA VAL A 218 16.54 -14.08 9.61
C VAL A 218 17.87 -13.44 9.22
N LEU A 219 18.36 -12.50 10.05
CA LEU A 219 19.66 -11.84 9.87
C LEU A 219 20.81 -12.55 10.62
N ASP A 220 20.54 -13.67 11.31
CA ASP A 220 21.48 -14.26 12.28
C ASP A 220 22.00 -13.21 13.29
N ALA A 221 21.15 -12.27 13.67
CA ALA A 221 21.53 -11.07 14.41
C ALA A 221 21.95 -11.36 15.87
N GLU A 222 21.48 -12.47 16.44
CA GLU A 222 21.86 -12.92 17.79
C GLU A 222 23.11 -13.84 17.80
N LEU A 223 23.66 -14.18 16.61
CA LEU A 223 24.87 -14.98 16.48
C LEU A 223 26.12 -14.11 16.43
N GLU A 224 27.30 -14.75 16.50
CA GLU A 224 28.58 -14.07 16.33
C GLU A 224 28.61 -13.32 14.99
N GLY A 225 29.01 -12.04 15.02
CA GLY A 225 28.98 -11.15 13.87
C GLY A 225 27.59 -10.55 13.54
N GLY A 226 26.60 -10.73 14.41
CA GLY A 226 25.23 -10.22 14.20
C GLY A 226 25.16 -8.70 14.08
N GLU A 227 25.95 -7.96 14.85
CA GLU A 227 26.02 -6.50 14.73
C GLU A 227 26.47 -6.04 13.34
N ALA A 228 27.50 -6.69 12.78
CA ALA A 228 27.98 -6.39 11.43
C ALA A 228 26.92 -6.72 10.37
N ARG A 229 26.10 -7.76 10.57
CA ARG A 229 24.99 -8.09 9.67
C ARG A 229 23.86 -7.06 9.77
N ILE A 230 23.54 -6.57 10.95
CA ILE A 230 22.56 -5.47 11.12
C ILE A 230 23.09 -4.20 10.41
N GLU A 231 24.37 -3.86 10.56
CA GLU A 231 24.98 -2.73 9.87
C GLU A 231 24.95 -2.90 8.34
N ALA A 232 25.31 -4.08 7.83
CA ALA A 232 25.24 -4.39 6.40
C ALA A 232 23.78 -4.30 5.89
N PHE A 233 22.81 -4.78 6.66
CA PHE A 233 21.40 -4.63 6.35
C PHE A 233 20.97 -3.16 6.28
N GLN A 234 21.35 -2.34 7.27
CA GLN A 234 21.07 -0.91 7.27
C GLN A 234 21.70 -0.18 6.06
N ASN A 235 22.93 -0.55 5.69
CA ASN A 235 23.62 0.00 4.53
C ASN A 235 22.89 -0.38 3.23
N ALA A 236 22.41 -1.62 3.12
CA ALA A 236 21.61 -2.08 2.00
C ALA A 236 20.27 -1.32 1.90
N LEU A 237 19.59 -1.07 3.02
CA LEU A 237 18.34 -0.29 3.03
C LEU A 237 18.56 1.15 2.54
N ARG A 238 19.63 1.81 3.02
CA ARG A 238 19.99 3.19 2.59
C ARG A 238 20.27 3.30 1.10
N ALA A 239 20.75 2.23 0.45
CA ALA A 239 21.01 2.22 -0.99
C ALA A 239 19.72 2.39 -1.84
N PHE A 240 18.53 2.18 -1.26
CA PHE A 240 17.24 2.43 -1.92
C PHE A 240 16.75 3.87 -1.76
N GLU A 241 17.38 4.69 -0.91
CA GLU A 241 16.95 6.07 -0.73
C GLU A 241 17.21 6.91 -1.98
N GLY A 242 16.36 7.92 -2.20
CA GLY A 242 16.41 8.72 -3.41
C GLY A 242 15.32 8.37 -4.41
N ALA A 243 15.48 8.84 -5.65
CA ALA A 243 14.54 8.62 -6.74
C ALA A 243 15.13 7.62 -7.74
N HIS A 244 14.55 6.43 -7.82
CA HIS A 244 15.06 5.33 -8.65
C HIS A 244 13.93 4.66 -9.45
N PRO A 245 14.23 3.99 -10.58
CA PRO A 245 13.30 3.13 -11.28
C PRO A 245 13.20 1.77 -10.55
N PHE A 246 12.13 1.56 -9.80
CA PHE A 246 11.90 0.35 -9.01
C PHE A 246 11.22 -0.78 -9.80
N HIS A 247 11.40 -0.84 -11.13
CA HIS A 247 10.76 -1.83 -12.00
C HIS A 247 11.04 -3.28 -11.59
N ASN A 248 12.24 -3.60 -11.07
CA ASN A 248 12.59 -4.93 -10.57
C ASN A 248 11.94 -5.25 -9.20
N TYR A 249 11.47 -4.23 -8.51
CA TYR A 249 10.88 -4.32 -7.16
C TYR A 249 9.34 -4.33 -7.19
N THR A 250 8.74 -4.61 -8.34
CA THR A 250 7.29 -4.79 -8.49
C THR A 250 6.99 -6.07 -9.26
N LYS A 251 5.70 -6.35 -9.51
CA LYS A 251 5.28 -7.47 -10.35
C LYS A 251 5.74 -7.24 -11.79
N ARG A 252 6.41 -8.21 -12.39
CA ARG A 252 6.96 -8.08 -13.76
C ARG A 252 5.89 -7.77 -14.80
N SER A 253 4.70 -8.33 -14.65
CA SER A 253 3.56 -8.07 -15.53
C SER A 253 3.18 -6.58 -15.64
N GLN A 254 3.57 -5.75 -14.67
CA GLN A 254 3.24 -4.32 -14.68
C GLN A 254 4.04 -3.50 -15.69
N TYR A 255 5.20 -3.98 -16.16
CA TYR A 255 5.98 -3.27 -17.16
C TYR A 255 6.14 -4.02 -18.50
N THR A 256 5.77 -5.29 -18.57
CA THR A 256 5.80 -6.10 -19.81
C THR A 256 4.49 -6.08 -20.57
N ARG A 257 3.34 -5.86 -19.92
CA ARG A 257 2.08 -5.65 -20.63
C ARG A 257 2.08 -4.29 -21.34
N LYS A 258 1.45 -4.22 -22.52
CA LYS A 258 1.07 -2.94 -23.14
C LYS A 258 0.28 -2.17 -22.11
N ALA A 259 0.96 -1.27 -21.39
CA ALA A 259 0.29 -0.39 -20.46
C ALA A 259 -0.78 0.36 -21.26
N LYS A 260 -2.06 0.02 -21.04
CA LYS A 260 -3.12 0.96 -21.37
C LYS A 260 -2.78 2.20 -20.57
N SER A 261 -2.31 3.21 -21.31
CA SER A 261 -1.86 4.50 -20.81
C SER A 261 -2.81 5.02 -19.78
N THR A 262 -2.34 5.69 -18.77
CA THR A 262 -2.65 7.10 -18.60
C THR A 262 -2.51 7.63 -17.20
N PHE A 263 -1.81 7.02 -16.28
CA PHE A 263 -1.53 7.73 -15.03
C PHE A 263 -0.04 7.76 -14.70
N SER A 264 0.63 8.84 -15.13
CA SER A 264 1.93 9.20 -14.59
C SER A 264 1.71 9.94 -13.27
N PRO A 265 2.08 9.39 -12.10
CA PRO A 265 2.16 10.20 -10.90
C PRO A 265 3.22 11.27 -11.17
N LYS A 266 2.80 12.51 -11.26
CA LYS A 266 3.70 13.66 -11.38
C LYS A 266 4.48 13.73 -10.07
N LEU A 267 5.74 13.29 -10.09
CA LEU A 267 6.70 13.58 -9.03
C LEU A 267 6.81 15.10 -8.93
N ARG A 268 6.18 15.67 -7.92
CA ARG A 268 6.24 17.10 -7.65
C ARG A 268 7.04 17.33 -6.38
N ASP A 269 7.97 18.27 -6.42
CA ASP A 269 8.64 18.75 -5.23
C ASP A 269 7.64 19.45 -4.28
N ALA A 270 8.07 19.79 -3.07
CA ALA A 270 7.25 20.51 -2.10
C ALA A 270 6.74 21.88 -2.61
N ARG A 271 7.19 22.34 -3.77
CA ARG A 271 6.77 23.57 -4.46
C ARG A 271 5.91 23.27 -5.70
N GLY A 272 5.53 22.00 -5.93
CA GLY A 272 4.69 21.60 -7.04
C GLY A 272 5.40 21.47 -8.40
N ARG A 273 6.74 21.50 -8.45
CA ARG A 273 7.53 21.30 -9.66
C ARG A 273 7.88 19.84 -9.85
N LEU A 274 7.96 19.39 -11.09
CA LEU A 274 8.46 18.07 -11.43
C LEU A 274 9.94 17.94 -10.99
N ALA A 275 10.23 17.10 -10.02
CA ALA A 275 11.57 16.88 -9.46
C ALA A 275 12.46 16.04 -10.41
N TRP A 276 12.48 16.42 -11.69
CA TRP A 276 13.06 15.59 -12.75
C TRP A 276 13.89 16.44 -13.74
N GLU A 277 14.57 17.42 -13.30
CA GLU A 277 15.52 18.15 -14.16
C GLU A 277 16.89 17.48 -14.06
N GLY A 278 17.22 16.62 -15.03
CA GLY A 278 18.54 15.98 -15.11
C GLY A 278 18.71 14.86 -16.12
N GLN A 279 17.73 14.62 -17.02
CA GLN A 279 17.98 13.78 -18.19
C GLN A 279 17.32 14.38 -19.42
N GLU A 280 18.12 15.00 -20.25
CA GLU A 280 17.74 15.53 -21.56
C GLU A 280 17.26 14.40 -22.48
N GLY A 281 16.17 14.65 -23.20
CA GLY A 281 15.76 13.83 -24.33
C GLY A 281 14.27 13.53 -24.50
N ALA A 282 13.36 14.23 -23.83
CA ALA A 282 11.94 14.10 -24.14
C ALA A 282 11.29 15.49 -24.26
N THR A 283 11.20 16.01 -25.47
CA THR A 283 10.35 17.16 -25.79
C THR A 283 8.90 16.82 -25.48
N MET A 284 8.33 17.53 -24.51
CA MET A 284 6.90 17.50 -24.23
C MET A 284 6.19 18.55 -25.06
N ASP A 285 5.30 18.08 -25.91
CA ASP A 285 4.33 18.93 -26.59
C ASP A 285 3.33 19.49 -25.55
N SER A 286 3.24 20.81 -25.50
CA SER A 286 2.39 21.54 -24.59
C SER A 286 1.03 21.78 -25.26
N GLY A 287 0.02 21.06 -24.84
CA GLY A 287 -1.35 21.43 -25.15
C GLY A 287 -2.34 20.29 -25.23
N SER A 288 -2.99 19.97 -24.13
CA SER A 288 -4.40 19.58 -24.12
C SER A 288 -4.94 19.57 -22.69
N ASN A 289 -6.07 20.22 -22.52
CA ASN A 289 -6.91 20.18 -21.33
C ASN A 289 -7.32 18.74 -21.05
N LEU A 290 -7.00 18.22 -19.86
CA LEU A 290 -7.46 16.94 -19.35
C LEU A 290 -8.37 17.19 -18.16
N ASP A 291 -9.60 17.58 -18.48
CA ASP A 291 -10.74 17.40 -17.59
C ASP A 291 -11.43 16.06 -17.95
N ASP A 292 -11.71 15.27 -16.93
CA ASP A 292 -12.66 14.15 -16.90
C ASP A 292 -12.44 12.95 -17.84
N GLU A 293 -11.42 12.12 -17.56
CA GLU A 293 -11.55 10.69 -17.82
C GLU A 293 -11.42 9.90 -16.50
N ILE A 294 -12.56 9.35 -16.09
CA ILE A 294 -12.66 8.38 -14.99
C ILE A 294 -12.06 7.08 -15.51
N GLU A 295 -10.79 6.86 -15.21
CA GLU A 295 -10.19 5.53 -15.42
C GLU A 295 -10.89 4.52 -14.51
N SER A 296 -11.54 3.56 -15.14
CA SER A 296 -11.90 2.31 -14.51
C SER A 296 -10.60 1.61 -14.10
N ASP A 297 -10.29 1.59 -12.79
CA ASP A 297 -9.35 0.63 -12.23
C ASP A 297 -9.86 -0.76 -12.65
N SER A 298 -9.25 -1.36 -13.67
CA SER A 298 -9.45 -2.78 -13.94
C SER A 298 -8.93 -3.52 -12.72
N GLU A 299 -9.86 -4.04 -11.93
CA GLU A 299 -9.61 -4.94 -10.82
C GLU A 299 -8.94 -6.18 -11.40
N GLU A 300 -7.60 -6.19 -11.42
CA GLU A 300 -6.87 -7.44 -11.55
C GLU A 300 -7.08 -8.18 -10.23
N SER A 301 -7.86 -9.25 -10.28
CA SER A 301 -8.00 -10.19 -9.18
C SER A 301 -6.61 -10.63 -8.76
N ASP A 302 -6.27 -10.38 -7.49
CA ASP A 302 -5.15 -11.02 -6.82
C ASP A 302 -5.50 -12.52 -6.69
N GLY A 303 -5.29 -13.27 -7.77
CA GLY A 303 -5.23 -14.72 -7.70
C GLY A 303 -4.00 -15.07 -6.87
N ASP A 304 -4.21 -15.86 -5.83
CA ASP A 304 -3.17 -16.45 -5.00
C ASP A 304 -2.26 -17.33 -5.87
N GLU A 305 -1.28 -16.75 -6.53
CA GLU A 305 -0.15 -17.44 -7.08
C GLU A 305 1.06 -17.10 -6.19
N GLU A 306 1.23 -17.88 -5.14
CA GLU A 306 2.52 -18.12 -4.53
C GLU A 306 3.40 -18.78 -5.61
N GLY A 307 4.25 -17.99 -6.22
CA GLY A 307 5.14 -18.40 -7.29
C GLY A 307 4.92 -17.57 -8.54
N ASP A 308 5.26 -16.26 -8.46
CA ASP A 308 5.54 -15.47 -9.66
C ASP A 308 6.93 -15.90 -10.23
N VAL A 309 7.07 -17.16 -10.56
CA VAL A 309 7.97 -17.62 -11.62
C VAL A 309 7.20 -17.30 -12.89
N GLY A 310 7.17 -15.98 -13.22
CA GLY A 310 6.46 -15.49 -14.38
C GLY A 310 6.80 -16.35 -15.57
N ASP A 311 5.83 -16.58 -16.45
CA ASP A 311 6.01 -17.22 -17.76
C ASP A 311 7.33 -16.75 -18.36
N ILE A 312 8.36 -17.56 -18.16
CA ILE A 312 9.68 -17.36 -18.72
C ILE A 312 9.45 -17.72 -20.18
N ALA A 313 9.31 -16.68 -21.00
CA ALA A 313 9.30 -16.88 -22.45
C ALA A 313 10.49 -17.77 -22.77
N THR A 314 10.20 -18.97 -23.29
CA THR A 314 11.21 -19.92 -23.73
C THR A 314 12.14 -19.19 -24.67
N ASP A 315 13.42 -19.44 -24.55
CA ASP A 315 14.45 -18.93 -25.46
C ASP A 315 14.31 -19.66 -26.80
N ASP A 316 13.30 -19.25 -27.56
CA ASP A 316 12.97 -19.85 -28.87
C ASP A 316 13.74 -19.16 -30.00
N GLY A 317 14.97 -18.70 -29.72
CA GLY A 317 15.88 -18.21 -30.77
C GLY A 317 15.37 -16.97 -31.52
N ASP A 318 14.49 -16.18 -30.90
CA ASP A 318 13.99 -14.95 -31.51
C ASP A 318 15.12 -13.93 -31.66
N SER A 319 15.57 -13.78 -32.89
CA SER A 319 16.62 -12.83 -33.30
C SER A 319 16.26 -11.36 -33.10
N SER A 320 15.04 -11.08 -32.63
CA SER A 320 14.54 -9.70 -32.32
C SER A 320 14.82 -9.26 -30.89
N PHE A 321 15.26 -10.18 -30.00
CA PHE A 321 15.56 -9.82 -28.62
C PHE A 321 16.91 -9.12 -28.47
N PRO A 322 17.04 -8.02 -27.70
CA PRO A 322 18.30 -7.34 -27.53
C PRO A 322 19.40 -8.22 -26.92
N GLU A 323 20.66 -7.95 -27.33
CA GLU A 323 21.82 -8.58 -26.70
C GLU A 323 21.81 -8.40 -25.19
N HIS A 324 22.14 -9.46 -24.47
CA HIS A 324 22.11 -9.45 -22.99
C HIS A 324 23.20 -10.35 -22.41
N VAL A 325 23.53 -10.10 -21.16
CA VAL A 325 24.38 -10.94 -20.31
C VAL A 325 23.63 -11.31 -19.04
N GLY A 326 23.91 -12.49 -18.51
CA GLY A 326 23.18 -13.07 -17.38
C GLY A 326 22.19 -14.15 -17.80
N ASN A 327 21.35 -14.60 -16.87
CA ASN A 327 20.44 -15.73 -17.09
C ASN A 327 18.99 -15.27 -17.26
N ARG A 328 18.52 -15.23 -18.52
CA ARG A 328 17.15 -14.86 -18.85
C ARG A 328 16.12 -15.84 -18.27
N ARG A 329 16.44 -17.13 -18.21
CA ARG A 329 15.54 -18.17 -17.66
C ARG A 329 15.28 -17.96 -16.17
N ASN A 330 16.28 -17.49 -15.43
CA ASN A 330 16.13 -17.13 -14.02
C ASN A 330 15.57 -15.72 -13.82
N GLY A 331 15.30 -14.99 -14.92
CA GLY A 331 14.75 -13.64 -14.89
C GLY A 331 15.74 -12.56 -14.44
N THR A 332 17.05 -12.87 -14.35
CA THR A 332 18.10 -11.92 -13.93
C THR A 332 19.16 -11.79 -15.01
N TYR A 333 19.16 -10.64 -15.71
CA TYR A 333 20.03 -10.36 -16.85
C TYR A 333 20.18 -8.84 -17.07
N TRP A 334 21.21 -8.46 -17.82
CA TRP A 334 21.49 -7.09 -18.26
C TRP A 334 21.30 -6.96 -19.76
N LEU A 335 20.56 -5.92 -20.20
CA LEU A 335 20.31 -5.61 -21.61
C LEU A 335 21.31 -4.57 -22.11
N PHE A 336 21.92 -4.81 -23.28
CA PHE A 336 22.77 -3.83 -23.97
C PHE A 336 21.98 -2.92 -24.92
N GLY A 337 20.73 -3.23 -25.18
CA GLY A 337 19.80 -2.42 -25.99
C GLY A 337 18.44 -2.23 -25.32
N SER A 338 17.56 -1.43 -25.94
CA SER A 338 16.20 -1.27 -25.46
C SER A 338 15.32 -2.44 -25.91
N ASP A 339 14.62 -3.08 -24.99
CA ASP A 339 13.58 -4.05 -25.32
C ASP A 339 12.29 -3.30 -25.74
N PRO A 340 11.79 -3.49 -26.98
CA PRO A 340 10.57 -2.84 -27.44
C PRO A 340 9.32 -3.26 -26.67
N ASN A 341 9.37 -4.41 -25.98
CA ASN A 341 8.28 -4.89 -25.15
C ASN A 341 8.30 -4.33 -23.72
N ASP A 342 9.42 -3.75 -23.29
CA ASP A 342 9.58 -3.16 -21.96
C ASP A 342 9.23 -1.67 -21.98
N LYS A 343 8.32 -1.28 -21.08
CA LYS A 343 7.86 0.10 -20.96
C LYS A 343 8.19 0.68 -19.59
N ILE A 344 9.48 0.71 -19.25
CA ILE A 344 9.93 1.37 -18.03
C ILE A 344 9.83 2.88 -18.22
N GLY A 345 8.71 3.43 -17.76
CA GLY A 345 8.41 4.86 -17.83
C GLY A 345 8.40 5.55 -16.47
N PRO A 346 7.96 6.81 -16.42
CA PRO A 346 7.86 7.60 -15.17
C PRO A 346 7.05 6.93 -14.05
N SER A 347 6.09 6.07 -14.41
CA SER A 347 5.28 5.32 -13.43
C SER A 347 6.08 4.32 -12.58
N HIS A 348 7.28 3.92 -13.00
CA HIS A 348 8.15 3.02 -12.24
C HIS A 348 9.12 3.75 -11.32
N PHE A 349 9.24 5.08 -11.45
CA PHE A 349 10.08 5.87 -10.56
C PHE A 349 9.33 6.17 -9.27
N ARG A 350 10.02 5.94 -8.15
CA ARG A 350 9.55 6.25 -6.80
C ARG A 350 10.65 6.96 -6.04
N ARG A 351 10.23 7.81 -5.09
CA ARG A 351 11.17 8.47 -4.19
C ARG A 351 11.00 7.90 -2.79
N ILE A 352 12.08 7.35 -2.27
CA ILE A 352 12.23 6.91 -0.90
C ILE A 352 12.99 8.01 -0.15
N HIS A 353 12.42 8.56 0.92
CA HIS A 353 13.03 9.63 1.70
C HIS A 353 13.91 9.11 2.83
N SER A 354 13.51 7.98 3.43
CA SER A 354 14.31 7.29 4.42
C SER A 354 13.97 5.80 4.44
N PHE A 355 14.98 4.97 4.67
CA PHE A 355 14.80 3.54 4.82
C PHE A 355 15.79 3.03 5.86
N THR A 356 15.31 2.79 7.07
CA THR A 356 16.12 2.52 8.25
C THR A 356 15.70 1.23 8.94
N ALA A 357 16.61 0.66 9.70
CA ALA A 357 16.33 -0.42 10.64
C ALA A 357 16.87 -0.07 12.03
N SER A 358 16.23 -0.58 13.07
CA SER A 358 16.76 -0.42 14.44
C SER A 358 18.13 -1.09 14.56
N SER A 359 19.05 -0.44 15.28
CA SER A 359 20.34 -1.03 15.65
C SER A 359 20.24 -1.94 16.86
N VAL A 360 19.11 -1.91 17.54
CA VAL A 360 18.80 -2.72 18.73
C VAL A 360 17.77 -3.76 18.35
N ILE A 361 18.00 -4.98 18.79
CA ILE A 361 17.04 -6.08 18.70
C ILE A 361 15.94 -5.82 19.72
N GLU A 362 14.70 -5.71 19.23
CA GLU A 362 13.52 -5.48 20.04
C GLU A 362 12.84 -6.80 20.42
N ARG A 363 12.11 -6.77 21.53
CA ARG A 363 11.21 -7.86 21.95
C ARG A 363 9.84 -7.27 22.24
N MET A 364 8.81 -8.00 21.87
CA MET A 364 7.43 -7.53 22.02
C MET A 364 6.88 -7.95 23.38
N GLU A 365 6.32 -7.01 24.12
CA GLU A 365 5.55 -7.27 25.33
C GLU A 365 4.07 -7.35 24.96
N ILE A 366 3.44 -8.47 25.24
CA ILE A 366 2.02 -8.69 24.97
C ILE A 366 1.30 -8.74 26.31
N THR A 367 0.31 -7.85 26.46
CA THR A 367 -0.61 -7.87 27.61
C THR A 367 -1.85 -8.67 27.22
N ALA A 368 -2.12 -9.74 27.95
CA ALA A 368 -3.33 -10.55 27.77
C ALA A 368 -4.56 -9.81 28.31
N GLU A 369 -5.76 -10.28 27.91
CA GLU A 369 -7.04 -9.70 28.37
C GLU A 369 -7.22 -9.74 29.92
N ASP A 370 -6.54 -10.66 30.60
CA ASP A 370 -6.52 -10.79 32.07
C ASP A 370 -5.56 -9.79 32.74
N GLY A 371 -4.88 -8.93 31.96
CA GLY A 371 -3.91 -7.94 32.46
C GLY A 371 -2.51 -8.52 32.70
N SER A 372 -2.28 -9.81 32.44
CA SER A 372 -0.94 -10.39 32.50
C SER A 372 -0.09 -9.95 31.30
N THR A 373 1.15 -9.53 31.55
CA THR A 373 2.10 -9.17 30.49
C THR A 373 3.07 -10.31 30.26
N THR A 374 3.16 -10.76 29.02
CA THR A 374 4.11 -11.79 28.60
C THR A 374 5.05 -11.20 27.55
N THR A 375 6.35 -11.35 27.76
CA THR A 375 7.34 -10.97 26.74
C THR A 375 7.44 -12.10 25.72
N MET A 376 7.20 -11.78 24.44
CA MET A 376 7.46 -12.73 23.35
C MET A 376 8.95 -13.03 23.28
N SER A 377 9.28 -14.30 23.14
CA SER A 377 10.68 -14.75 23.08
C SER A 377 11.34 -14.46 21.74
N GLU A 378 10.57 -14.24 20.66
CA GLU A 378 11.13 -14.00 19.34
C GLU A 378 11.58 -12.53 19.20
N PRO A 379 12.90 -12.30 19.12
CA PRO A 379 13.44 -10.98 18.91
C PRO A 379 13.28 -10.54 17.44
N PHE A 380 13.17 -9.24 17.21
CA PHE A 380 13.04 -8.68 15.86
C PHE A 380 13.81 -7.37 15.70
N VAL A 381 14.08 -7.03 14.45
CA VAL A 381 14.60 -5.74 14.02
C VAL A 381 13.43 -4.96 13.40
N ARG A 382 13.15 -3.76 13.91
CA ARG A 382 12.13 -2.88 13.36
C ARG A 382 12.69 -2.12 12.18
N VAL A 383 12.05 -2.29 11.04
CA VAL A 383 12.39 -1.61 9.79
C VAL A 383 11.35 -0.53 9.51
N SER A 384 11.79 0.68 9.15
CA SER A 384 10.90 1.79 8.80
C SER A 384 11.27 2.36 7.43
N VAL A 385 10.27 2.49 6.55
CA VAL A 385 10.44 3.09 5.23
C VAL A 385 9.44 4.22 5.02
N ARG A 386 9.94 5.39 4.61
CA ARG A 386 9.15 6.59 4.33
C ARG A 386 9.36 7.03 2.89
N GLY A 387 8.28 7.10 2.11
CA GLY A 387 8.32 7.47 0.70
C GLY A 387 7.01 8.09 0.21
N GLU A 388 7.05 8.71 -0.97
CA GLU A 388 5.89 9.40 -1.55
C GLU A 388 4.82 8.40 -2.02
N SER A 389 5.24 7.29 -2.56
CA SER A 389 4.37 6.19 -3.02
C SER A 389 5.18 4.91 -3.21
N PHE A 390 4.49 3.78 -3.14
CA PHE A 390 5.08 2.46 -3.33
C PHE A 390 4.28 1.69 -4.38
N MET A 391 4.97 0.85 -5.15
CA MET A 391 4.35 -0.11 -6.07
C MET A 391 4.01 -1.41 -5.34
N LEU A 392 3.20 -2.24 -5.97
CA LEU A 392 2.85 -3.57 -5.47
C LEU A 392 4.13 -4.36 -5.13
N TYR A 393 4.20 -4.93 -3.94
CA TYR A 393 5.33 -5.72 -3.40
C TYR A 393 6.65 -4.96 -3.20
N GLN A 394 6.72 -3.66 -3.53
CA GLN A 394 8.00 -2.93 -3.56
C GLN A 394 8.75 -3.02 -2.23
N ILE A 395 8.11 -2.73 -1.11
CA ILE A 395 8.74 -2.72 0.22
C ILE A 395 9.28 -4.12 0.56
N ARG A 396 8.47 -5.15 0.36
CA ARG A 396 8.82 -6.53 0.67
C ARG A 396 10.00 -7.03 -0.17
N LYS A 397 10.05 -6.68 -1.47
CA LYS A 397 11.17 -7.01 -2.36
C LYS A 397 12.45 -6.27 -1.96
N MET A 398 12.36 -4.98 -1.60
CA MET A 398 13.53 -4.23 -1.11
C MET A 398 14.10 -4.83 0.18
N ILE A 399 13.25 -5.18 1.15
CA ILE A 399 13.66 -5.83 2.40
C ILE A 399 14.32 -7.18 2.11
N ALA A 400 13.70 -8.02 1.28
CA ALA A 400 14.26 -9.31 0.92
C ALA A 400 15.65 -9.21 0.28
N THR A 401 15.84 -8.24 -0.62
CA THR A 401 17.14 -8.00 -1.25
C THR A 401 18.17 -7.48 -0.23
N ALA A 402 17.77 -6.60 0.68
CA ALA A 402 18.66 -6.13 1.74
C ALA A 402 19.07 -7.24 2.70
N VAL A 403 18.18 -8.19 3.02
CA VAL A 403 18.51 -9.41 3.78
C VAL A 403 19.54 -10.25 3.02
N ALA A 404 19.35 -10.46 1.71
CA ALA A 404 20.31 -11.23 0.90
C ALA A 404 21.71 -10.58 0.89
N VAL A 405 21.79 -9.24 0.84
CA VAL A 405 23.07 -8.51 0.98
C VAL A 405 23.67 -8.70 2.36
N SER A 406 22.88 -8.56 3.41
CA SER A 406 23.34 -8.70 4.81
C SER A 406 23.90 -10.10 5.11
N LEU A 407 23.32 -11.13 4.50
CA LEU A 407 23.78 -12.51 4.63
C LEU A 407 24.94 -12.87 3.68
N GLY A 408 25.36 -11.94 2.83
CA GLY A 408 26.46 -12.15 1.88
C GLY A 408 26.10 -12.99 0.66
N TYR A 409 24.81 -13.23 0.38
CA TYR A 409 24.38 -13.97 -0.81
C TYR A 409 24.57 -13.17 -2.09
N VAL A 410 24.55 -11.85 -2.00
CA VAL A 410 24.76 -10.92 -3.10
C VAL A 410 25.53 -9.68 -2.61
N PRO A 411 26.51 -9.14 -3.36
CA PRO A 411 27.25 -7.96 -2.91
C PRO A 411 26.40 -6.68 -2.94
N LEU A 412 26.76 -5.70 -2.10
CA LEU A 412 26.04 -4.43 -1.96
C LEU A 412 25.93 -3.66 -3.28
N GLU A 413 26.93 -3.76 -4.13
CA GLU A 413 27.04 -3.12 -5.46
C GLU A 413 25.92 -3.60 -6.42
N PHE A 414 25.31 -4.73 -6.15
CA PHE A 414 24.17 -5.21 -6.93
C PHE A 414 22.94 -4.32 -6.80
N LEU A 415 22.76 -3.61 -5.68
CA LEU A 415 21.59 -2.75 -5.46
C LEU A 415 21.52 -1.60 -6.48
N PRO A 416 22.55 -0.75 -6.67
CA PRO A 416 22.50 0.27 -7.70
C PRO A 416 22.44 -0.29 -9.11
N ALA A 417 23.03 -1.46 -9.38
CA ALA A 417 22.86 -2.15 -10.66
C ALA A 417 21.41 -2.55 -10.91
N SER A 418 20.75 -3.12 -9.91
CA SER A 418 19.34 -3.55 -9.98
C SER A 418 18.35 -2.39 -10.13
N LEU A 419 18.73 -1.20 -9.70
CA LEU A 419 17.97 0.04 -9.88
C LEU A 419 18.27 0.74 -11.22
N SER A 420 19.10 0.14 -12.07
CA SER A 420 19.42 0.69 -13.39
C SER A 420 18.46 0.16 -14.47
N ARG A 421 18.06 1.02 -15.41
CA ARG A 421 17.10 0.66 -16.46
C ARG A 421 17.45 -0.60 -17.28
N PRO A 422 18.73 -0.86 -17.64
CA PRO A 422 19.08 -2.05 -18.39
C PRO A 422 18.96 -3.36 -17.60
N CYS A 423 18.97 -3.30 -16.26
CA CYS A 423 18.90 -4.50 -15.42
C CYS A 423 17.48 -5.05 -15.38
N ARG A 424 17.37 -6.37 -15.51
CA ARG A 424 16.18 -7.16 -15.20
C ARG A 424 16.56 -8.14 -14.11
N ALA A 425 15.82 -8.13 -13.00
CA ALA A 425 16.11 -9.04 -11.90
C ALA A 425 14.82 -9.50 -11.21
N ALA A 426 14.70 -10.80 -11.05
CA ALA A 426 13.62 -11.43 -10.31
C ALA A 426 13.91 -11.32 -8.81
N MET A 427 13.53 -10.19 -8.20
CA MET A 427 13.79 -9.92 -6.79
C MET A 427 12.95 -10.83 -5.88
N PRO A 428 13.57 -11.39 -4.81
CA PRO A 428 12.88 -12.20 -3.84
C PRO A 428 11.80 -11.39 -3.09
N LEU A 429 10.85 -12.08 -2.49
CA LEU A 429 9.72 -11.49 -1.79
C LEU A 429 9.71 -11.88 -0.32
N ALA A 430 9.83 -10.93 0.58
CA ALA A 430 9.73 -11.17 2.03
C ALA A 430 8.27 -11.43 2.45
N PRO A 431 8.01 -12.18 3.54
CA PRO A 431 6.66 -12.39 4.10
C PRO A 431 5.86 -11.10 4.29
N ALA A 432 4.54 -11.18 4.13
CA ALA A 432 3.66 -10.00 4.25
C ALA A 432 3.19 -9.75 5.68
N SER A 433 3.17 -10.79 6.50
CA SER A 433 2.45 -10.90 7.76
C SER A 433 2.84 -9.87 8.82
N THR A 434 4.04 -9.32 8.74
CA THR A 434 4.58 -8.33 9.71
C THR A 434 4.73 -6.93 9.14
N LEU A 435 4.26 -6.70 7.89
CA LEU A 435 4.23 -5.38 7.27
C LEU A 435 2.96 -4.63 7.68
N TYR A 436 3.08 -3.35 8.00
CA TYR A 436 1.93 -2.49 8.21
C TYR A 436 2.18 -1.04 7.81
N LEU A 437 1.12 -0.38 7.35
CA LEU A 437 1.12 1.06 7.12
C LEU A 437 1.07 1.76 8.47
N TYR A 438 2.17 2.45 8.83
CA TYR A 438 2.32 3.11 10.12
C TYR A 438 1.72 4.51 10.15
N ASP A 439 2.02 5.35 9.16
CA ASP A 439 1.56 6.74 9.11
C ASP A 439 1.37 7.25 7.67
N VAL A 440 0.53 8.28 7.51
CA VAL A 440 0.31 8.98 6.24
C VAL A 440 0.29 10.49 6.45
N GLU A 441 0.89 11.23 5.51
CA GLU A 441 0.89 12.69 5.55
C GLU A 441 0.16 13.26 4.34
N PHE A 442 -0.58 14.34 4.57
CA PHE A 442 -1.37 15.03 3.55
C PHE A 442 -0.88 16.44 3.29
N MET A 443 -1.13 16.95 2.10
CA MET A 443 -0.95 18.37 1.79
C MET A 443 -1.96 19.24 2.57
N LYS A 444 -1.64 20.52 2.73
CA LYS A 444 -2.64 21.51 3.16
C LYS A 444 -3.76 21.58 2.12
N PHE A 445 -4.98 21.75 2.59
CA PHE A 445 -6.13 21.96 1.70
C PHE A 445 -5.94 23.22 0.86
N ARG A 446 -6.27 23.13 -0.43
CA ARG A 446 -6.10 24.24 -1.40
C ARG A 446 -7.23 25.28 -1.36
N VAL A 447 -8.16 25.16 -0.45
CA VAL A 447 -9.34 26.03 -0.37
C VAL A 447 -9.06 27.15 0.61
N ASN A 448 -9.36 28.40 0.22
CA ASN A 448 -9.40 29.52 1.15
C ASN A 448 -10.42 29.19 2.23
N LEU A 449 -9.96 29.13 3.44
CA LEU A 449 -10.77 28.80 4.61
C LEU A 449 -11.73 29.98 4.87
N ASP A 450 -13.00 29.67 5.04
CA ASP A 450 -13.95 30.63 5.58
C ASP A 450 -13.60 30.85 7.05
N GLU A 451 -13.09 32.03 7.38
CA GLU A 451 -12.65 32.42 8.72
C GLU A 451 -13.78 32.35 9.76
N SER A 452 -15.04 32.23 9.31
CA SER A 452 -16.21 32.10 10.17
C SER A 452 -16.38 30.69 10.79
N GLN A 453 -15.59 29.69 10.39
CA GLN A 453 -15.67 28.32 10.93
C GLN A 453 -14.49 28.00 11.85
N PRO A 454 -14.64 28.12 13.18
CA PRO A 454 -13.52 28.06 14.13
C PRO A 454 -12.80 26.71 14.22
N ASN A 455 -13.43 25.61 13.82
CA ASN A 455 -12.88 24.24 13.95
C ASN A 455 -12.47 23.61 12.63
N ARG A 456 -12.24 24.40 11.59
CA ARG A 456 -11.85 23.87 10.27
C ARG A 456 -10.36 23.58 10.21
N LEU A 457 -10.02 22.33 9.90
CA LEU A 457 -8.65 21.90 9.72
C LEU A 457 -8.07 22.44 8.40
N GLU A 458 -6.85 22.93 8.43
CA GLU A 458 -6.09 23.28 7.23
C GLU A 458 -5.47 22.05 6.54
N LYS A 459 -5.29 20.98 7.28
CA LYS A 459 -4.62 19.74 6.88
C LYS A 459 -5.17 18.59 7.73
N LEU A 460 -5.19 17.39 7.17
CA LEU A 460 -5.44 16.19 7.98
C LEU A 460 -4.21 15.87 8.82
N VAL A 461 -4.31 16.13 10.12
CA VAL A 461 -3.30 15.78 11.12
C VAL A 461 -4.04 15.30 12.36
N PRO A 462 -3.82 14.07 12.80
CA PRO A 462 -4.42 13.58 14.03
C PRO A 462 -3.97 14.41 15.24
N SER A 463 -4.90 14.75 16.13
CA SER A 463 -4.58 15.37 17.41
C SER A 463 -3.80 14.42 18.33
N ASP A 464 -3.22 14.95 19.40
CA ASP A 464 -2.52 14.12 20.39
C ASP A 464 -3.44 13.07 21.01
N ALA A 465 -4.73 13.39 21.19
CA ALA A 465 -5.72 12.45 21.68
C ALA A 465 -5.95 11.29 20.71
N VAL A 466 -6.08 11.57 19.41
CA VAL A 466 -6.22 10.52 18.37
C VAL A 466 -4.94 9.73 18.25
N ARG A 467 -3.77 10.37 18.34
CA ARG A 467 -2.46 9.67 18.35
C ARG A 467 -2.33 8.72 19.53
N ALA A 468 -2.81 9.12 20.72
CA ALA A 468 -2.82 8.26 21.90
C ALA A 468 -3.75 7.04 21.70
N ASP A 469 -4.91 7.23 21.08
CA ASP A 469 -5.84 6.14 20.74
C ASP A 469 -5.26 5.18 19.70
N LEU A 470 -4.57 5.69 18.67
CA LEU A 470 -3.82 4.88 17.69
C LEU A 470 -2.70 4.08 18.36
N ALA A 471 -1.91 4.72 19.24
CA ALA A 471 -0.85 4.05 19.98
C ALA A 471 -1.40 2.95 20.92
N ARG A 472 -2.59 3.17 21.50
CA ARG A 472 -3.29 2.15 22.27
C ARG A 472 -3.70 0.97 21.36
N PHE A 473 -4.32 1.24 20.21
CA PHE A 473 -4.67 0.18 19.25
C PHE A 473 -3.44 -0.61 18.80
N GLN A 474 -2.32 0.07 18.56
CA GLN A 474 -1.06 -0.58 18.21
C GLN A 474 -0.64 -1.60 19.28
N ARG A 475 -0.59 -1.19 20.55
CA ARG A 475 -0.18 -2.06 21.65
C ARG A 475 -1.17 -3.17 21.98
N GLU A 476 -2.48 -2.87 21.94
CA GLU A 476 -3.52 -3.79 22.42
C GLU A 476 -4.08 -4.71 21.34
N LYS A 477 -3.97 -4.33 20.07
CA LYS A 477 -4.57 -5.08 18.95
C LYS A 477 -3.57 -5.45 17.87
N LEU A 478 -2.81 -4.48 17.35
CA LEU A 478 -1.95 -4.70 16.19
C LEU A 478 -0.74 -5.56 16.56
N GLU A 479 0.08 -5.15 17.51
CA GLU A 479 1.29 -5.87 17.89
C GLU A 479 0.99 -7.30 18.39
N PRO A 480 -0.01 -7.54 19.27
CA PRO A 480 -0.38 -8.90 19.65
C PRO A 480 -0.81 -9.78 18.48
N ALA A 481 -1.43 -9.20 17.46
CA ALA A 481 -1.83 -9.94 16.26
C ALA A 481 -0.65 -10.23 15.31
N LEU A 482 0.36 -9.37 15.28
CA LEU A 482 1.58 -9.57 14.48
C LEU A 482 2.56 -10.55 15.14
N ALA A 483 2.57 -10.63 16.47
CA ALA A 483 3.53 -11.41 17.25
C ALA A 483 3.61 -12.90 16.84
N PRO A 484 2.50 -13.65 16.65
CA PRO A 484 2.57 -15.03 16.18
C PRO A 484 3.23 -15.17 14.80
N SER A 485 3.11 -14.15 13.95
CA SER A 485 3.72 -14.17 12.61
C SER A 485 5.24 -14.12 12.64
N LEU A 486 5.85 -13.60 13.70
CA LEU A 486 7.31 -13.62 13.88
C LEU A 486 7.85 -15.05 14.07
N LEU A 487 7.01 -15.97 14.57
CA LEU A 487 7.37 -17.36 14.86
C LEU A 487 7.07 -18.32 13.70
N ASN A 488 6.46 -17.85 12.61
CA ASN A 488 6.06 -18.71 11.51
C ASN A 488 7.25 -19.34 10.78
N ASP A 489 7.09 -20.59 10.36
CA ASP A 489 8.08 -21.32 9.55
C ASP A 489 8.31 -20.68 8.16
N GLU A 490 7.42 -19.77 7.74
CA GLU A 490 7.59 -19.03 6.47
C GLU A 490 8.92 -18.26 6.41
N TRP A 491 9.47 -17.85 7.55
CA TRP A 491 10.75 -17.16 7.63
C TRP A 491 11.94 -18.06 7.33
N ASP A 492 11.89 -19.29 7.78
CA ASP A 492 12.94 -20.28 7.53
C ASP A 492 12.94 -20.65 6.04
N LEU A 493 11.75 -20.90 5.47
CA LEU A 493 11.58 -21.12 4.04
C LEU A 493 12.03 -19.88 3.22
N PHE A 494 11.70 -18.68 3.68
CA PHE A 494 12.15 -17.44 3.05
C PHE A 494 13.68 -17.35 3.01
N LYS A 495 14.35 -17.64 4.12
CA LYS A 495 15.82 -17.63 4.21
C LYS A 495 16.47 -18.70 3.32
N GLU A 496 15.91 -19.91 3.28
CA GLU A 496 16.35 -20.97 2.37
C GLU A 496 16.19 -20.55 0.89
N ASN A 497 15.07 -19.97 0.53
CA ASN A 497 14.81 -19.47 -0.83
C ASN A 497 15.76 -18.33 -1.22
N LEU A 498 16.22 -17.51 -0.27
CA LEU A 498 17.22 -16.49 -0.57
C LEU A 498 18.58 -17.11 -0.94
N ALA A 499 19.00 -18.15 -0.23
CA ALA A 499 20.28 -18.83 -0.46
C ALA A 499 20.34 -19.54 -1.83
N GLN A 500 19.17 -19.97 -2.34
CA GLN A 500 19.04 -20.71 -3.62
C GLN A 500 18.42 -19.88 -4.73
N GLY A 501 18.20 -18.57 -4.48
CA GLY A 501 17.39 -17.70 -5.32
C GLY A 501 18.07 -17.18 -6.59
N ASN A 502 17.35 -16.29 -7.27
CA ASN A 502 17.75 -15.73 -8.57
C ASN A 502 18.74 -14.56 -8.47
N ILE A 503 19.21 -14.21 -7.26
CA ILE A 503 20.15 -13.10 -7.00
C ILE A 503 21.34 -13.52 -6.15
N THR A 504 21.88 -14.71 -6.41
CA THR A 504 23.13 -15.18 -5.81
C THR A 504 24.34 -14.51 -6.44
N GLU A 505 25.52 -14.60 -5.83
CA GLU A 505 26.76 -14.00 -6.32
C GLU A 505 27.09 -14.41 -7.76
N ASP A 506 26.91 -15.68 -8.11
CA ASP A 506 27.13 -16.19 -9.47
C ASP A 506 26.23 -15.50 -10.50
N VAL A 507 24.99 -15.20 -10.14
CA VAL A 507 24.03 -14.52 -11.00
C VAL A 507 24.33 -13.01 -11.07
N ALA A 508 24.80 -12.44 -9.97
CA ALA A 508 25.09 -11.00 -9.88
C ALA A 508 26.38 -10.62 -10.63
N THR A 509 27.40 -11.46 -10.63
CA THR A 509 28.74 -11.14 -11.21
C THR A 509 28.67 -10.60 -12.65
N PRO A 510 28.06 -11.28 -13.63
CA PRO A 510 27.99 -10.75 -15.00
C PRO A 510 27.18 -9.44 -15.11
N ILE A 511 26.21 -9.25 -14.24
CA ILE A 511 25.43 -8.01 -14.17
C ILE A 511 26.30 -6.85 -13.65
N LEU A 512 27.14 -7.10 -12.66
CA LEU A 512 28.03 -6.10 -12.08
C LEU A 512 29.12 -5.66 -13.06
N GLU A 513 29.67 -6.60 -13.84
CA GLU A 513 30.61 -6.28 -14.91
C GLU A 513 29.98 -5.38 -15.98
N ALA A 514 28.79 -5.73 -16.44
CA ALA A 514 28.03 -4.94 -17.41
C ALA A 514 27.64 -3.56 -16.83
N TYR A 515 27.27 -3.50 -15.56
CA TYR A 515 26.97 -2.25 -14.88
C TYR A 515 28.19 -1.33 -14.74
N ALA A 516 29.38 -1.89 -14.42
CA ALA A 516 30.61 -1.13 -14.36
C ALA A 516 30.97 -0.49 -15.71
N ALA A 517 30.87 -1.24 -16.80
CA ALA A 517 31.04 -0.73 -18.16
C ALA A 517 30.00 0.35 -18.52
N TYR A 518 28.75 0.14 -18.17
CA TYR A 518 27.68 1.12 -18.37
C TYR A 518 27.94 2.43 -17.63
N ARG A 519 28.39 2.36 -16.38
CA ARG A 519 28.76 3.55 -15.60
C ARG A 519 29.92 4.31 -16.23
N ALA A 520 31.00 3.62 -16.61
CA ALA A 520 32.15 4.25 -17.24
C ALA A 520 31.74 5.02 -18.51
N ASN A 521 30.96 4.39 -19.39
CA ASN A 521 30.48 5.03 -20.62
C ASN A 521 29.59 6.26 -20.34
N ARG A 522 28.75 6.19 -19.31
CA ARG A 522 27.90 7.31 -18.91
C ARG A 522 28.74 8.48 -18.35
N ASP A 523 29.69 8.18 -17.47
CA ASP A 523 30.53 9.21 -16.85
C ASP A 523 31.42 9.90 -17.90
N GLU A 524 31.93 9.17 -18.91
CA GLU A 524 32.60 9.75 -20.07
C GLU A 524 31.68 10.65 -20.91
N ALA A 525 30.42 10.22 -21.13
CA ALA A 525 29.45 11.03 -21.88
C ALA A 525 29.13 12.34 -21.17
N HIS A 526 28.94 12.31 -19.84
CA HIS A 526 28.74 13.50 -19.02
C HIS A 526 29.96 14.43 -19.07
N ALA A 527 31.17 13.89 -18.92
CA ALA A 527 32.39 14.69 -19.00
C ALA A 527 32.56 15.39 -20.36
N ARG A 528 32.17 14.74 -21.46
CA ARG A 528 32.15 15.36 -22.81
C ARG A 528 31.13 16.50 -22.90
N GLN A 529 29.92 16.30 -22.40
CA GLN A 529 28.86 17.32 -22.38
C GLN A 529 29.27 18.54 -21.55
N ASP A 530 29.86 18.32 -20.37
CA ASP A 530 30.37 19.40 -19.52
C ASP A 530 31.48 20.19 -20.21
N ALA A 531 32.41 19.51 -20.90
CA ALA A 531 33.48 20.13 -21.67
C ALA A 531 32.93 20.95 -22.86
N GLU A 532 31.93 20.43 -23.59
CA GLU A 532 31.27 21.15 -24.68
C GLU A 532 30.51 22.38 -24.18
N ALA A 533 29.78 22.24 -23.04
CA ALA A 533 29.09 23.37 -22.43
C ALA A 533 30.06 24.47 -21.96
N ALA A 534 31.19 24.08 -21.35
CA ALA A 534 32.24 25.02 -20.94
C ALA A 534 32.90 25.73 -22.13
N ALA A 535 33.14 25.00 -23.23
CA ALA A 535 33.70 25.58 -24.46
C ALA A 535 32.70 26.56 -25.11
N ALA A 536 31.42 26.22 -25.15
CA ALA A 536 30.35 27.08 -25.66
C ALA A 536 30.21 28.37 -24.82
N ALA A 537 30.28 28.25 -23.49
CA ALA A 537 30.23 29.40 -22.58
C ALA A 537 31.45 30.32 -22.76
N ALA A 538 32.65 29.76 -22.94
CA ALA A 538 33.87 30.53 -23.21
C ALA A 538 33.82 31.24 -24.58
N ALA A 539 33.28 30.60 -25.61
CA ALA A 539 33.07 31.18 -26.93
C ALA A 539 32.07 32.36 -26.89
N ALA A 540 30.96 32.21 -26.15
CA ALA A 540 29.96 33.26 -25.94
C ALA A 540 30.56 34.48 -25.20
N ALA A 541 31.37 34.25 -24.14
CA ALA A 541 32.03 35.31 -23.40
C ALA A 541 33.10 36.06 -24.22
N SER A 542 33.72 35.39 -25.23
CA SER A 542 34.67 36.02 -26.13
C SER A 542 34.00 36.79 -27.29
N ALA A 543 32.72 36.55 -27.57
CA ALA A 543 31.93 37.22 -28.59
C ALA A 543 31.29 38.54 -28.06
N ASP A 544 31.11 38.65 -26.74
CA ASP A 544 30.57 39.83 -26.04
C ASP A 544 31.65 40.82 -25.58
N ALA A 545 32.95 40.48 -25.72
CA ALA A 545 34.10 41.31 -25.42
C ALA A 545 34.69 41.92 -26.69
#